data_93d72176c0e35483d02ce42d96777696
#
_entry.id   93d72176c0e35483d02ce42d96777696
#
_cell.length_a   1.000
_cell.length_b   1.000
_cell.length_c   1.000
_cell.angle_alpha   90.00
_cell.angle_beta   90.00
_cell.angle_gamma   90.00
#
_symmetry.space_group_name_H-M   'P 1'
#
loop_
_entity.id
_entity.type
_entity.pdbx_description
1 polymer ?
#
loop_
_entity_poly.entity_id
_entity_poly.type
_entity_poly.pdbx_seq_one_letter_code
_entity_poly.pdbx_strand_id
1 'polypeptide(L)'
;MSLACFIGPEGNLVETTESQARRLDIPHPILSNDDLAKLKAAHEHDWRTQTIDITYNRHDGAAGMQAALDRICAEASAAIEAGYALVLLSDRAVTKDQIALSALVACGTVHHHLISAHQRTQIGLMIETAEARE
;
A
#
# COMPACT_ATOMS: atom_id res chain seq x y z
N MET A 1 -9.69 21.75 -11.85
CA MET A 1 -8.85 20.53 -11.89
C MET A 1 -9.52 19.50 -11.01
N SER A 2 -9.83 18.32 -11.52
CA SER A 2 -10.43 17.24 -10.71
C SER A 2 -9.33 16.54 -9.89
N LEU A 3 -9.63 16.20 -8.62
CA LEU A 3 -8.79 15.38 -7.78
C LEU A 3 -9.25 13.91 -7.76
N ALA A 4 -10.30 13.58 -8.54
CA ALA A 4 -10.78 12.22 -8.66
C ALA A 4 -9.67 11.31 -9.22
N CYS A 5 -9.51 10.14 -8.63
CA CYS A 5 -8.52 9.16 -9.06
C CYS A 5 -9.09 7.74 -8.99
N PHE A 6 -8.49 6.87 -9.79
CA PHE A 6 -8.80 5.45 -9.77
C PHE A 6 -7.72 4.69 -9.02
N ILE A 7 -8.11 3.84 -8.08
CA ILE A 7 -7.19 2.98 -7.35
C ILE A 7 -7.47 1.51 -7.64
N GLY A 8 -6.42 0.71 -7.65
CA GLY A 8 -6.47 -0.74 -7.91
C GLY A 8 -5.48 -1.17 -8.97
N PRO A 9 -5.54 -2.43 -9.40
CA PRO A 9 -4.66 -2.97 -10.43
C PRO A 9 -4.89 -2.26 -11.78
N GLU A 10 -3.82 -1.75 -12.38
CA GLU A 10 -3.87 -1.12 -13.72
C GLU A 10 -3.61 -2.11 -14.86
N GLY A 11 -2.88 -3.20 -14.55
CA GLY A 11 -2.53 -4.22 -15.52
C GLY A 11 -1.58 -3.73 -16.61
N ASN A 12 -1.60 -4.41 -17.76
CA ASN A 12 -0.79 -4.04 -18.91
C ASN A 12 -1.53 -3.01 -19.77
N LEU A 13 -0.95 -1.84 -19.99
CA LEU A 13 -1.55 -0.78 -20.80
C LEU A 13 -1.65 -1.12 -22.30
N VAL A 14 -0.86 -2.09 -22.76
CA VAL A 14 -0.86 -2.52 -24.18
C VAL A 14 -1.91 -3.59 -24.44
N GLU A 15 -2.18 -4.44 -23.44
CA GLU A 15 -3.18 -5.51 -23.53
C GLU A 15 -4.34 -5.20 -22.59
N THR A 16 -5.43 -4.71 -23.14
CA THR A 16 -6.63 -4.39 -22.34
C THR A 16 -7.41 -5.66 -22.00
N THR A 17 -7.63 -5.86 -20.69
CA THR A 17 -8.42 -6.97 -20.15
C THR A 17 -9.55 -6.45 -19.27
N GLU A 18 -10.56 -7.27 -19.00
CA GLU A 18 -11.67 -6.89 -18.11
C GLU A 18 -11.20 -6.52 -16.70
N SER A 19 -10.07 -7.09 -16.23
CA SER A 19 -9.52 -6.81 -14.91
C SER A 19 -9.12 -5.34 -14.72
N GLN A 20 -8.76 -4.64 -15.80
CA GLN A 20 -8.41 -3.22 -15.77
C GLN A 20 -9.61 -2.30 -15.55
N ALA A 21 -10.83 -2.77 -15.82
CA ALA A 21 -12.06 -2.04 -15.51
C ALA A 21 -12.45 -2.13 -14.02
N ARG A 22 -11.84 -3.04 -13.27
CA ARG A 22 -12.10 -3.27 -11.84
C ARG A 22 -11.29 -2.34 -10.96
N ARG A 23 -11.41 -1.03 -11.17
CA ARG A 23 -10.79 -0.01 -10.32
C ARG A 23 -11.85 0.76 -9.56
N LEU A 24 -11.52 1.18 -8.35
CA LEU A 24 -12.40 2.01 -7.53
C LEU A 24 -12.18 3.48 -7.92
N ASP A 25 -13.25 4.15 -8.29
CA ASP A 25 -13.27 5.61 -8.49
C ASP A 25 -13.45 6.28 -7.13
N ILE A 26 -12.50 7.11 -6.76
CA ILE A 26 -12.55 7.91 -5.53
C ILE A 26 -12.48 9.40 -5.87
N PRO A 27 -13.39 10.22 -5.30
CA PRO A 27 -13.49 11.64 -5.62
C PRO A 27 -12.26 12.43 -5.17
N HIS A 28 -11.52 11.92 -4.18
CA HIS A 28 -10.33 12.55 -3.61
C HIS A 28 -9.26 11.51 -3.27
N PRO A 29 -7.96 11.83 -3.45
CA PRO A 29 -6.86 10.92 -3.09
C PRO A 29 -6.68 10.79 -1.57
N ILE A 30 -7.35 11.63 -0.78
CA ILE A 30 -7.34 11.59 0.68
C ILE A 30 -8.67 11.01 1.13
N LEU A 31 -8.62 9.92 1.90
CA LEU A 31 -9.78 9.21 2.42
C LEU A 31 -10.00 9.54 3.90
N SER A 32 -11.28 9.56 4.30
CA SER A 32 -11.62 9.57 5.72
C SER A 32 -11.33 8.21 6.37
N ASN A 33 -11.23 8.18 7.71
CA ASN A 33 -11.08 6.93 8.45
C ASN A 33 -12.25 5.95 8.19
N ASP A 34 -13.47 6.47 8.01
CA ASP A 34 -14.64 5.65 7.73
C ASP A 34 -14.58 5.02 6.33
N ASP A 35 -14.13 5.79 5.33
CA ASP A 35 -13.96 5.26 3.97
C ASP A 35 -12.83 4.23 3.91
N LEU A 36 -11.73 4.48 4.63
CA LEU A 36 -10.66 3.51 4.75
C LEU A 36 -11.10 2.22 5.43
N ALA A 37 -11.94 2.31 6.48
CA ALA A 37 -12.51 1.15 7.16
C ALA A 37 -13.39 0.32 6.20
N LYS A 38 -14.21 0.99 5.37
CA LYS A 38 -15.01 0.32 4.33
C LYS A 38 -14.14 -0.39 3.31
N LEU A 39 -13.03 0.25 2.86
CA LEU A 39 -12.09 -0.38 1.93
C LEU A 39 -11.39 -1.61 2.52
N LYS A 40 -11.00 -1.54 3.80
CA LYS A 40 -10.43 -2.68 4.52
C LYS A 40 -11.41 -3.84 4.66
N ALA A 41 -12.69 -3.55 4.80
CA ALA A 41 -13.77 -4.55 4.94
C ALA A 41 -14.32 -5.04 3.60
N ALA A 42 -13.99 -4.40 2.48
CA ALA A 42 -14.50 -4.77 1.17
C ALA A 42 -13.90 -6.10 0.71
N HIS A 43 -14.79 -7.04 0.35
CA HIS A 43 -14.46 -8.34 -0.20
C HIS A 43 -15.27 -8.64 -1.47
N GLU A 44 -15.80 -7.61 -2.12
CA GLU A 44 -16.61 -7.76 -3.31
C GLU A 44 -15.75 -7.95 -4.56
N HIS A 45 -16.14 -8.88 -5.42
CA HIS A 45 -15.54 -9.13 -6.73
C HIS A 45 -14.01 -9.40 -6.68
N ASP A 46 -13.55 -10.17 -5.68
CA ASP A 46 -12.13 -10.45 -5.44
C ASP A 46 -11.28 -9.22 -5.03
N TRP A 47 -11.95 -8.11 -4.72
CA TRP A 47 -11.29 -6.92 -4.20
C TRP A 47 -10.89 -7.11 -2.75
N ARG A 48 -9.59 -7.19 -2.50
CA ARG A 48 -9.04 -7.37 -1.14
C ARG A 48 -7.92 -6.38 -0.88
N THR A 49 -7.87 -5.88 0.35
CA THR A 49 -6.83 -4.97 0.83
C THR A 49 -5.93 -5.69 1.82
N GLN A 50 -4.61 -5.72 1.54
CA GLN A 50 -3.59 -6.18 2.48
C GLN A 50 -3.04 -4.99 3.24
N THR A 51 -3.17 -5.00 4.57
CA THR A 51 -2.49 -4.03 5.43
C THR A 51 -1.10 -4.54 5.79
N ILE A 52 -0.09 -3.72 5.55
CA ILE A 52 1.32 -3.98 5.89
C ILE A 52 1.72 -3.00 6.98
N ASP A 53 2.17 -3.52 8.11
CA ASP A 53 2.71 -2.75 9.20
C ASP A 53 4.11 -2.23 8.85
N ILE A 54 4.30 -0.90 8.90
CA ILE A 54 5.57 -0.25 8.62
C ILE A 54 6.40 0.06 9.88
N THR A 55 6.08 -0.57 11.01
CA THR A 55 6.84 -0.37 12.25
C THR A 55 7.99 -1.36 12.41
N TYR A 56 8.95 -0.99 13.22
CA TYR A 56 10.08 -1.83 13.63
C TYR A 56 10.51 -1.49 15.05
N ASN A 57 11.25 -2.39 15.70
CA ASN A 57 11.71 -2.17 17.04
C ASN A 57 12.84 -1.13 17.07
N ARG A 58 12.66 -0.05 17.85
CA ARG A 58 13.63 1.04 17.98
C ARG A 58 15.00 0.61 18.46
N HIS A 59 15.07 -0.49 19.23
CA HIS A 59 16.32 -1.00 19.79
C HIS A 59 17.20 -1.71 18.76
N ASP A 60 16.63 -2.07 17.60
CA ASP A 60 17.35 -2.73 16.51
C ASP A 60 18.10 -1.70 15.62
N GLY A 61 17.89 -0.42 15.85
CA GLY A 61 18.59 0.68 15.17
C GLY A 61 18.52 0.60 13.65
N ALA A 62 19.62 0.93 12.99
CA ALA A 62 19.69 0.97 11.53
C ALA A 62 19.48 -0.42 10.88
N ALA A 63 19.95 -1.49 11.52
CA ALA A 63 19.76 -2.85 11.02
C ALA A 63 18.28 -3.25 11.07
N GLY A 64 17.54 -2.88 12.12
CA GLY A 64 16.11 -3.09 12.23
C GLY A 64 15.33 -2.31 11.18
N MET A 65 15.73 -1.06 10.91
CA MET A 65 15.13 -0.25 9.84
C MET A 65 15.32 -0.92 8.48
N GLN A 66 16.52 -1.38 8.14
CA GLN A 66 16.78 -2.06 6.87
C GLN A 66 15.97 -3.35 6.74
N ALA A 67 15.96 -4.17 7.79
CA ALA A 67 15.18 -5.40 7.82
C ALA A 67 13.66 -5.13 7.64
N ALA A 68 13.16 -4.04 8.21
CA ALA A 68 11.76 -3.64 8.02
C ALA A 68 11.47 -3.22 6.59
N LEU A 69 12.37 -2.48 5.93
CA LEU A 69 12.24 -2.12 4.51
C LEU A 69 12.20 -3.38 3.62
N ASP A 70 13.10 -4.32 3.86
CA ASP A 70 13.13 -5.58 3.10
C ASP A 70 11.85 -6.41 3.33
N ARG A 71 11.36 -6.45 4.57
CA ARG A 71 10.12 -7.14 4.95
C ARG A 71 8.91 -6.57 4.23
N ILE A 72 8.70 -5.25 4.27
CA ILE A 72 7.53 -4.64 3.62
C ILE A 72 7.54 -4.83 2.11
N CYS A 73 8.70 -4.87 1.47
CA CYS A 73 8.85 -5.19 0.05
C CYS A 73 8.42 -6.63 -0.25
N ALA A 74 8.87 -7.58 0.55
CA ALA A 74 8.50 -8.98 0.40
C ALA A 74 7.00 -9.21 0.63
N GLU A 75 6.43 -8.57 1.66
CA GLU A 75 4.99 -8.63 1.94
C GLU A 75 4.15 -8.03 0.80
N ALA A 76 4.60 -6.94 0.17
CA ALA A 76 3.92 -6.35 -0.98
C ALA A 76 3.91 -7.28 -2.20
N SER A 77 5.03 -7.93 -2.51
CA SER A 77 5.09 -8.92 -3.58
C SER A 77 4.21 -10.14 -3.28
N ALA A 78 4.24 -10.64 -2.04
CA ALA A 78 3.39 -11.75 -1.61
C ALA A 78 1.88 -11.39 -1.69
N ALA A 79 1.51 -10.15 -1.40
CA ALA A 79 0.12 -9.69 -1.56
C ALA A 79 -0.34 -9.76 -3.03
N ILE A 80 0.52 -9.41 -3.97
CA ILE A 80 0.22 -9.51 -5.41
C ILE A 80 0.02 -10.98 -5.81
N GLU A 81 0.93 -11.87 -5.39
CA GLU A 81 0.84 -13.31 -5.67
C GLU A 81 -0.43 -13.94 -5.08
N ALA A 82 -0.89 -13.43 -3.92
CA ALA A 82 -2.13 -13.84 -3.28
C ALA A 82 -3.39 -13.20 -3.89
N GLY A 83 -3.26 -12.34 -4.90
CA GLY A 83 -4.35 -11.71 -5.63
C GLY A 83 -5.04 -10.57 -4.88
N TYR A 84 -4.31 -9.84 -4.02
CA TYR A 84 -4.82 -8.61 -3.41
C TYR A 84 -4.84 -7.47 -4.44
N ALA A 85 -5.87 -6.65 -4.39
CA ALA A 85 -6.02 -5.47 -5.26
C ALA A 85 -5.30 -4.24 -4.70
N LEU A 86 -5.19 -4.14 -3.37
CA LEU A 86 -4.59 -3.01 -2.66
C LEU A 86 -3.60 -3.47 -1.60
N VAL A 87 -2.51 -2.72 -1.48
CA VAL A 87 -1.62 -2.71 -0.32
C VAL A 87 -1.79 -1.40 0.43
N LEU A 88 -1.99 -1.47 1.73
CA LEU A 88 -2.08 -0.35 2.65
C LEU A 88 -0.88 -0.38 3.60
N LEU A 89 0.04 0.57 3.45
CA LEU A 89 1.15 0.77 4.37
C LEU A 89 0.64 1.56 5.58
N SER A 90 0.73 1.00 6.79
CA SER A 90 0.13 1.59 7.99
C SER A 90 1.13 1.74 9.13
N ASP A 91 1.13 2.90 9.77
CA ASP A 91 1.89 3.20 10.99
C ASP A 91 1.07 3.03 12.29
N ARG A 92 -0.16 2.51 12.21
CA ARG A 92 -1.05 2.38 13.38
C ARG A 92 -0.52 1.51 14.51
N ALA A 93 0.42 0.62 14.22
CA ALA A 93 1.03 -0.26 15.23
C ALA A 93 2.13 0.42 16.07
N VAL A 94 2.32 1.74 15.91
CA VAL A 94 3.30 2.50 16.68
C VAL A 94 3.02 2.40 18.18
N THR A 95 4.07 2.08 18.94
CA THR A 95 4.07 2.02 20.40
C THR A 95 5.32 2.70 20.95
N LYS A 96 5.55 2.59 22.26
CA LYS A 96 6.79 3.09 22.88
C LYS A 96 8.06 2.45 22.31
N ASP A 97 7.98 1.18 21.93
CA ASP A 97 9.13 0.40 21.47
C ASP A 97 9.08 0.09 19.95
N GLN A 98 7.92 0.20 19.34
CA GLN A 98 7.72 0.07 17.89
C GLN A 98 7.60 1.45 17.25
N ILE A 99 8.58 1.83 16.46
CA ILE A 99 8.61 3.11 15.73
C ILE A 99 8.34 2.86 14.25
N ALA A 100 7.67 3.82 13.61
CA ALA A 100 7.36 3.70 12.19
C ALA A 100 8.57 4.04 11.33
N LEU A 101 8.71 3.35 10.19
CA LEU A 101 9.44 3.89 9.04
C LEU A 101 8.76 5.19 8.61
N SER A 102 9.52 6.15 8.09
CA SER A 102 8.90 7.30 7.42
C SER A 102 7.99 6.80 6.30
N ALA A 103 6.75 7.28 6.27
CA ALA A 103 5.76 6.87 5.27
C ALA A 103 6.25 7.13 3.84
N LEU A 104 6.98 8.24 3.62
CA LEU A 104 7.59 8.55 2.34
C LEU A 104 8.64 7.52 1.93
N VAL A 105 9.53 7.13 2.86
CA VAL A 105 10.59 6.14 2.60
C VAL A 105 9.96 4.77 2.37
N ALA A 106 9.02 4.34 3.20
CA ALA A 106 8.33 3.05 3.04
C ALA A 106 7.61 2.97 1.68
N CYS A 107 6.84 4.00 1.32
CA CYS A 107 6.13 4.06 0.05
C CYS A 107 7.10 4.04 -1.14
N GLY A 108 8.15 4.86 -1.11
CA GLY A 108 9.15 4.93 -2.18
C GLY A 108 9.88 3.60 -2.36
N THR A 109 10.27 2.94 -1.25
CA THR A 109 10.97 1.65 -1.29
C THR A 109 10.07 0.55 -1.90
N VAL A 110 8.83 0.42 -1.44
CA VAL A 110 7.87 -0.56 -2.00
C VAL A 110 7.59 -0.25 -3.47
N HIS A 111 7.37 1.03 -3.81
CA HIS A 111 7.12 1.44 -5.19
C HIS A 111 8.26 1.03 -6.14
N HIS A 112 9.50 1.34 -5.79
CA HIS A 112 10.66 1.00 -6.63
C HIS A 112 10.95 -0.50 -6.64
N HIS A 113 10.75 -1.20 -5.53
CA HIS A 113 10.84 -2.66 -5.49
C HIS A 113 9.86 -3.30 -6.49
N LEU A 114 8.59 -2.88 -6.46
CA LEU A 114 7.57 -3.40 -7.37
C LEU A 114 7.83 -3.04 -8.85
N ILE A 115 8.44 -1.86 -9.13
CA ILE A 115 8.89 -1.53 -10.49
C ILE A 115 9.97 -2.52 -10.94
N SER A 116 10.99 -2.74 -10.11
CA SER A 116 12.10 -3.64 -10.42
C SER A 116 11.65 -5.10 -10.61
N ALA A 117 10.60 -5.50 -9.89
CA ALA A 117 9.96 -6.80 -10.01
C ALA A 117 8.92 -6.89 -11.16
N HIS A 118 8.69 -5.81 -11.91
CA HIS A 118 7.63 -5.72 -12.94
C HIS A 118 6.21 -5.97 -12.40
N GLN A 119 5.97 -5.62 -11.13
CA GLN A 119 4.72 -5.86 -10.41
C GLN A 119 3.93 -4.59 -10.10
N ARG A 120 4.50 -3.38 -10.30
CA ARG A 120 3.91 -2.11 -9.82
C ARG A 120 2.50 -1.84 -10.31
N THR A 121 2.16 -2.23 -11.52
CA THR A 121 0.84 -2.01 -12.12
C THR A 121 -0.20 -3.05 -11.71
N GLN A 122 0.21 -4.08 -10.97
CA GLN A 122 -0.67 -5.18 -10.57
C GLN A 122 -1.42 -4.90 -9.26
N ILE A 123 -1.05 -3.84 -8.53
CA ILE A 123 -1.63 -3.53 -7.22
C ILE A 123 -1.72 -2.02 -6.98
N GLY A 124 -2.77 -1.57 -6.31
CA GLY A 124 -2.88 -0.22 -5.78
C GLY A 124 -2.06 -0.07 -4.49
N LEU A 125 -1.44 1.10 -4.29
CA LEU A 125 -0.64 1.40 -3.11
C LEU A 125 -1.27 2.58 -2.36
N MET A 126 -1.54 2.40 -1.09
CA MET A 126 -2.13 3.38 -0.18
C MET A 126 -1.28 3.54 1.07
N ILE A 127 -1.42 4.68 1.72
CA ILE A 127 -0.71 5.01 2.95
C ILE A 127 -1.71 5.44 4.01
N GLU A 128 -1.59 4.87 5.21
CA GLU A 128 -2.26 5.29 6.43
C GLU A 128 -1.19 5.77 7.42
N THR A 129 -1.11 7.08 7.64
CA THR A 129 -0.03 7.64 8.46
C THR A 129 -0.46 8.88 9.22
N ALA A 130 0.10 9.05 10.41
CA ALA A 130 0.01 10.28 11.20
C ALA A 130 1.07 11.34 10.79
N GLU A 131 2.02 10.99 9.92
CA GLU A 131 3.07 11.93 9.48
C GLU A 131 2.59 12.91 8.41
N ALA A 132 1.51 12.61 7.69
CA ALA A 132 1.01 13.48 6.63
C ALA A 132 0.63 14.85 7.19
N ARG A 133 1.41 15.85 6.82
CA ARG A 133 1.18 17.25 7.13
C ARG A 133 1.16 18.02 5.82
N GLU A 134 0.05 18.68 5.49
CA GLU A 134 -0.10 19.54 4.30
C GLU A 134 0.25 18.90 2.95
#